data_945fa64f3f3ca33ab87282991c52663e
#
_entry.id   945fa64f3f3ca33ab87282991c52663e
#
_cell.length_a   1.000
_cell.length_b   1.000
_cell.length_c   1.000
_cell.angle_alpha   90.00
_cell.angle_beta   90.00
_cell.angle_gamma   90.00
#
_symmetry.space_group_name_H-M   'P 1'
#
loop_
_entity.id
_entity.type
_entity.pdbx_description
1 polymer ?
#
loop_
_entity_poly.entity_id
_entity_poly.type
_entity_poly.pdbx_seq_one_letter_code
_entity_poly.pdbx_strand_id
1 'polypeptide(L)'
;MKTSSLVTLFTAMSLVAAPAFAQKKKAAKSAGDPALAVAAFKGDVTAVSVVGRVEQHPTAWRVWQPFLIRGERPRHLLVAYAAMANGKKDMGDIVATLSTDDGATWGAPVHIFNHQLRQGAVQFAYANPVLYRAPDADIVWCFAMRCPIAQENSEESQLTAAFTADGGRSWTPVELAMHYTGPLITNAGIVETVIDGKKRFLLPAHRNTLAADPRGSRDHFVLSSSTLLEWKLEAFIPQPAAPRVFLHEGNLAAGDAPGELKIVMRTADYDETEKTTNPPRAYSSVSRDGGHTWSTAAAEPDLHNAKSKGFFGRAADGTHLYVYNDGPAQRDRSWPGFPNGGRTSLRYKTKPAGGAWSAEKAFYDAGTKNSYPTLVEIAPGEFRAVWDSGDATTPRTHILFGKFSLNR
;
A
#
# COMPACT_ATOMS: atom_id res chain seq x y z
N MET A 1 32.91 22.83 -1.19
CA MET A 1 33.69 22.44 -0.02
C MET A 1 32.85 22.63 1.23
N LYS A 2 32.48 21.57 1.84
CA LYS A 2 32.15 21.20 3.24
C LYS A 2 31.07 20.14 3.24
N THR A 3 31.47 18.92 2.95
CA THR A 3 30.81 17.66 3.28
C THR A 3 31.24 17.28 4.69
N SER A 4 30.38 17.43 5.68
CA SER A 4 30.47 16.69 6.95
C SER A 4 29.42 17.23 7.93
N SER A 5 28.28 16.57 8.05
CA SER A 5 27.37 16.72 9.21
C SER A 5 26.30 15.64 9.31
N LEU A 6 26.47 14.47 8.68
CA LEU A 6 25.49 13.39 8.82
C LEU A 6 25.99 12.12 9.55
N VAL A 7 27.27 12.09 9.94
CA VAL A 7 27.86 10.88 10.56
C VAL A 7 27.79 10.88 12.10
N THR A 8 27.46 11.99 12.73
CA THR A 8 27.59 12.13 14.20
C THR A 8 26.35 11.78 15.01
N LEU A 9 25.24 11.40 14.39
CA LEU A 9 24.01 11.09 15.15
C LEU A 9 23.81 9.59 15.46
N PHE A 10 24.68 8.71 14.97
CA PHE A 10 24.53 7.26 15.16
C PHE A 10 25.30 6.68 16.37
N THR A 11 26.02 7.48 17.12
CA THR A 11 26.93 6.97 18.17
C THR A 11 26.35 6.96 19.59
N ALA A 12 25.08 7.26 19.79
CA ALA A 12 24.47 7.33 21.12
C ALA A 12 23.29 6.38 21.37
N MET A 13 23.09 5.37 20.53
CA MET A 13 22.15 4.29 20.85
C MET A 13 22.90 3.08 21.37
N SER A 14 22.94 2.92 22.69
CA SER A 14 23.39 1.69 23.35
C SER A 14 22.54 0.51 22.88
N LEU A 15 23.12 -0.36 22.04
CA LEU A 15 22.54 -1.65 21.69
C LEU A 15 22.42 -2.50 22.95
N VAL A 16 21.21 -2.65 23.48
CA VAL A 16 20.88 -3.77 24.36
C VAL A 16 20.62 -4.97 23.45
N ALA A 17 21.63 -5.81 23.27
CA ALA A 17 21.51 -7.06 22.53
C ALA A 17 20.61 -8.02 23.31
N ALA A 18 19.43 -8.32 22.77
CA ALA A 18 18.63 -9.46 23.23
C ALA A 18 19.30 -10.77 22.77
N PRO A 19 19.32 -11.84 23.59
CA PRO A 19 19.97 -13.07 23.23
C PRO A 19 19.28 -13.75 22.04
N ALA A 20 20.05 -14.02 20.98
CA ALA A 20 19.61 -14.77 19.83
C ALA A 20 19.39 -16.24 20.22
N PHE A 21 18.14 -16.69 20.23
CA PHE A 21 17.83 -18.12 20.26
C PHE A 21 18.07 -18.71 18.87
N ALA A 22 19.24 -19.31 18.68
CA ALA A 22 19.57 -20.07 17.49
C ALA A 22 18.83 -21.41 17.50
N GLN A 23 17.68 -21.49 16.84
CA GLN A 23 17.10 -22.77 16.46
C GLN A 23 17.76 -23.26 15.16
N LYS A 24 18.61 -24.28 15.26
CA LYS A 24 19.05 -25.08 14.12
C LYS A 24 17.86 -25.83 13.52
N LYS A 25 17.18 -25.26 12.53
CA LYS A 25 16.24 -26.01 11.68
C LYS A 25 17.03 -26.65 10.54
N LYS A 26 16.96 -28.01 10.44
CA LYS A 26 17.33 -28.75 9.24
C LYS A 26 16.61 -28.17 8.04
N ALA A 27 17.34 -27.77 7.01
CA ALA A 27 16.78 -27.38 5.72
C ALA A 27 15.97 -28.54 5.16
N ALA A 28 14.66 -28.43 5.16
CA ALA A 28 13.80 -29.31 4.39
C ALA A 28 14.06 -28.99 2.91
N LYS A 29 14.47 -30.00 2.12
CA LYS A 29 14.47 -29.88 0.66
C LYS A 29 13.05 -29.51 0.22
N SER A 30 12.86 -28.35 -0.37
CA SER A 30 11.63 -28.01 -1.05
C SER A 30 11.51 -28.94 -2.25
N ALA A 31 10.65 -29.96 -2.16
CA ALA A 31 10.11 -30.60 -3.33
C ALA A 31 9.46 -29.48 -4.15
N GLY A 32 9.86 -29.33 -5.42
CA GLY A 32 9.31 -28.34 -6.32
C GLY A 32 7.79 -28.43 -6.34
N ASP A 33 7.14 -27.43 -5.75
CA ASP A 33 5.69 -27.28 -5.79
C ASP A 33 5.27 -27.14 -7.25
N PRO A 34 4.29 -27.91 -7.75
CA PRO A 34 3.80 -27.72 -9.10
C PRO A 34 3.41 -26.25 -9.19
N ALA A 35 4.08 -25.49 -10.08
CA ALA A 35 3.77 -24.11 -10.33
C ALA A 35 2.25 -24.01 -10.49
N LEU A 36 1.58 -23.25 -9.62
CA LEU A 36 0.17 -22.93 -9.82
C LEU A 36 0.09 -22.36 -11.22
N ALA A 37 -0.56 -23.09 -12.12
CA ALA A 37 -0.82 -22.59 -13.45
C ALA A 37 -1.64 -21.29 -13.25
N VAL A 38 -1.00 -20.14 -13.46
CA VAL A 38 -1.72 -18.87 -13.47
C VAL A 38 -2.83 -19.03 -14.48
N ALA A 39 -4.07 -18.84 -14.07
CA ALA A 39 -5.21 -18.95 -14.94
C ALA A 39 -5.00 -18.08 -16.20
N ALA A 40 -5.47 -18.53 -17.35
CA ALA A 40 -5.43 -17.73 -18.57
C ALA A 40 -6.09 -16.36 -18.29
N PHE A 41 -5.44 -15.29 -18.63
CA PHE A 41 -5.90 -13.94 -18.38
C PHE A 41 -5.80 -13.07 -19.65
N LYS A 42 -6.53 -11.97 -19.63
CA LYS A 42 -6.44 -10.88 -20.61
C LYS A 42 -5.78 -9.68 -19.96
N GLY A 43 -5.06 -8.89 -20.72
CA GLY A 43 -4.43 -7.66 -20.25
C GLY A 43 -2.97 -7.54 -20.64
N ASP A 44 -2.40 -6.37 -20.33
CA ASP A 44 -1.07 -5.97 -20.76
C ASP A 44 0.04 -6.38 -19.77
N VAL A 45 -0.33 -6.96 -18.62
CA VAL A 45 0.64 -7.57 -17.68
C VAL A 45 1.21 -8.85 -18.28
N THR A 46 2.48 -9.09 -18.04
CA THR A 46 3.20 -10.29 -18.50
C THR A 46 3.97 -10.94 -17.37
N ALA A 47 4.50 -12.16 -17.59
CA ALA A 47 5.34 -12.90 -16.64
C ALA A 47 4.72 -12.98 -15.25
N VAL A 48 3.44 -13.36 -15.18
CA VAL A 48 2.73 -13.46 -13.89
C VAL A 48 3.22 -14.63 -13.08
N SER A 49 3.52 -14.39 -11.79
CA SER A 49 3.95 -15.40 -10.82
C SER A 49 3.25 -15.22 -9.48
N VAL A 50 3.29 -16.25 -8.62
CA VAL A 50 2.71 -16.20 -7.28
C VAL A 50 3.79 -15.80 -6.28
N VAL A 51 3.54 -14.71 -5.54
CA VAL A 51 4.42 -14.16 -4.50
C VAL A 51 4.20 -14.87 -3.17
N GLY A 52 2.94 -15.08 -2.80
CA GLY A 52 2.56 -15.67 -1.52
C GLY A 52 1.14 -16.24 -1.55
N ARG A 53 0.85 -17.18 -0.67
CA ARG A 53 -0.42 -17.91 -0.58
C ARG A 53 -0.84 -18.09 0.86
N VAL A 54 -2.14 -18.29 1.07
CA VAL A 54 -2.70 -18.61 2.39
C VAL A 54 -2.07 -19.87 2.99
N GLU A 55 -1.81 -20.90 2.19
CA GLU A 55 -1.25 -22.18 2.67
C GLU A 55 0.16 -22.05 3.27
N GLN A 56 0.88 -20.99 2.93
CA GLN A 56 2.19 -20.68 3.53
C GLN A 56 2.07 -20.09 4.95
N HIS A 57 0.87 -19.77 5.38
CA HIS A 57 0.57 -19.09 6.64
C HIS A 57 -0.55 -19.84 7.40
N PRO A 58 -0.23 -20.88 8.18
CA PRO A 58 -1.23 -21.79 8.79
C PRO A 58 -2.26 -21.07 9.70
N THR A 59 -1.89 -19.92 10.25
CA THR A 59 -2.78 -19.11 11.10
C THR A 59 -3.56 -18.05 10.34
N ALA A 60 -3.26 -17.87 9.04
CA ALA A 60 -3.94 -16.89 8.22
C ALA A 60 -5.05 -17.54 7.38
N TRP A 61 -6.08 -16.76 7.07
CA TRP A 61 -7.18 -17.14 6.19
C TRP A 61 -7.24 -16.28 4.93
N ARG A 62 -6.48 -15.18 4.90
CA ARG A 62 -6.32 -14.30 3.73
C ARG A 62 -4.90 -13.77 3.66
N VAL A 63 -4.43 -13.50 2.43
CA VAL A 63 -3.24 -12.69 2.15
C VAL A 63 -3.67 -11.45 1.36
N TRP A 64 -3.25 -10.26 1.81
CA TRP A 64 -3.82 -9.02 1.31
C TRP A 64 -2.86 -7.84 1.39
N GLN A 65 -3.23 -6.75 0.71
CA GLN A 65 -2.57 -5.44 0.79
C GLN A 65 -1.08 -5.50 0.48
N PRO A 66 -0.70 -6.05 -0.68
CA PRO A 66 0.71 -6.12 -1.01
C PRO A 66 1.29 -4.74 -1.28
N PHE A 67 2.55 -4.57 -0.92
CA PHE A 67 3.37 -3.41 -1.25
C PHE A 67 4.71 -3.86 -1.82
N LEU A 68 5.11 -3.29 -2.97
CA LEU A 68 6.30 -3.70 -3.72
C LEU A 68 7.30 -2.55 -3.79
N ILE A 69 8.57 -2.86 -3.58
CA ILE A 69 9.69 -1.96 -3.89
C ILE A 69 10.83 -2.68 -4.60
N ARG A 70 11.77 -1.89 -5.12
CA ARG A 70 13.07 -2.41 -5.60
C ARG A 70 13.90 -2.89 -4.41
N GLY A 71 14.56 -4.02 -4.58
CA GLY A 71 15.50 -4.55 -3.60
C GLY A 71 16.90 -3.91 -3.67
N GLU A 72 17.87 -4.47 -2.98
CA GLU A 72 19.24 -3.95 -2.86
C GLU A 72 20.01 -3.95 -4.18
N ARG A 73 19.75 -4.90 -5.05
CA ARG A 73 20.50 -5.13 -6.30
C ARG A 73 19.57 -5.05 -7.50
N PRO A 74 20.10 -4.82 -8.71
CA PRO A 74 19.35 -5.02 -9.92
C PRO A 74 18.66 -6.39 -9.93
N ARG A 75 17.39 -6.46 -10.35
CA ARG A 75 16.52 -7.65 -10.33
C ARG A 75 16.06 -8.12 -8.94
N HIS A 76 16.51 -7.51 -7.85
CA HIS A 76 15.95 -7.78 -6.54
C HIS A 76 14.64 -7.00 -6.34
N LEU A 77 13.62 -7.68 -5.84
CA LEU A 77 12.32 -7.12 -5.51
C LEU A 77 11.92 -7.57 -4.12
N LEU A 78 11.39 -6.65 -3.33
CA LEU A 78 10.86 -6.94 -1.99
C LEU A 78 9.38 -6.64 -1.96
N VAL A 79 8.58 -7.60 -1.51
CA VAL A 79 7.14 -7.46 -1.31
C VAL A 79 6.81 -7.68 0.15
N ALA A 80 6.09 -6.74 0.76
CA ALA A 80 5.43 -6.93 2.04
C ALA A 80 3.93 -7.08 1.84
N TYR A 81 3.28 -7.92 2.64
CA TYR A 81 1.84 -8.10 2.59
C TYR A 81 1.28 -8.53 3.96
N ALA A 82 -0.02 -8.31 4.15
CA ALA A 82 -0.71 -8.75 5.35
C ALA A 82 -1.13 -10.24 5.20
N ALA A 83 -0.79 -11.05 6.20
CA ALA A 83 -1.27 -12.41 6.39
C ALA A 83 -2.33 -12.37 7.50
N MET A 84 -3.60 -12.29 7.12
CA MET A 84 -4.71 -12.04 8.03
C MET A 84 -5.03 -13.26 8.86
N ALA A 85 -4.99 -13.12 10.17
CA ALA A 85 -5.32 -14.18 11.10
C ALA A 85 -6.78 -14.61 10.98
N ASN A 86 -7.02 -15.92 11.12
CA ASN A 86 -8.35 -16.48 11.09
C ASN A 86 -9.24 -15.85 12.17
N GLY A 87 -10.45 -15.44 11.80
CA GLY A 87 -11.40 -14.80 12.69
C GLY A 87 -11.11 -13.31 12.97
N LYS A 88 -10.05 -12.73 12.41
CA LYS A 88 -9.74 -11.30 12.54
C LYS A 88 -10.10 -10.53 11.26
N LYS A 89 -10.74 -9.39 11.43
CA LYS A 89 -11.17 -8.58 10.29
C LYS A 89 -10.01 -7.70 9.80
N ASP A 90 -9.52 -8.01 8.60
CA ASP A 90 -8.53 -7.23 7.86
C ASP A 90 -7.17 -7.01 8.56
N MET A 91 -6.84 -7.82 9.58
CA MET A 91 -5.63 -7.68 10.39
C MET A 91 -4.97 -9.04 10.70
N GLY A 92 -3.67 -9.04 10.89
CA GLY A 92 -2.89 -10.24 11.20
C GLY A 92 -1.41 -9.93 11.35
N ASP A 93 -0.57 -10.71 10.67
CA ASP A 93 0.86 -10.47 10.56
C ASP A 93 1.17 -9.56 9.36
N ILE A 94 2.32 -8.92 9.41
CA ILE A 94 2.98 -8.41 8.20
C ILE A 94 4.19 -9.28 7.92
N VAL A 95 4.26 -9.78 6.71
CA VAL A 95 5.37 -10.60 6.23
C VAL A 95 6.01 -9.97 4.99
N ALA A 96 7.28 -10.26 4.77
CA ALA A 96 7.99 -9.88 3.56
C ALA A 96 8.52 -11.11 2.84
N THR A 97 8.63 -11.03 1.52
CA THR A 97 9.31 -12.01 0.68
C THR A 97 10.18 -11.32 -0.34
N LEU A 98 11.30 -11.94 -0.67
CA LEU A 98 12.33 -11.44 -1.58
C LEU A 98 12.37 -12.27 -2.85
N SER A 99 12.41 -11.60 -4.00
CA SER A 99 12.85 -12.18 -5.27
C SER A 99 14.24 -11.65 -5.63
N THR A 100 15.11 -12.51 -6.15
CA THR A 100 16.44 -12.17 -6.65
C THR A 100 16.59 -12.30 -8.16
N ASP A 101 15.49 -12.64 -8.84
CA ASP A 101 15.43 -12.97 -10.27
C ASP A 101 14.32 -12.21 -11.03
N ASP A 102 14.04 -10.96 -10.56
CA ASP A 102 13.06 -10.08 -11.17
C ASP A 102 11.62 -10.66 -11.15
N GLY A 103 11.26 -11.28 -10.02
CA GLY A 103 9.91 -11.79 -9.76
C GLY A 103 9.61 -13.17 -10.36
N ALA A 104 10.60 -13.85 -10.96
CA ALA A 104 10.38 -15.19 -11.48
C ALA A 104 10.15 -16.22 -10.35
N THR A 105 10.92 -16.09 -9.26
CA THR A 105 10.74 -16.89 -8.04
C THR A 105 10.76 -16.04 -6.79
N TRP A 106 10.16 -16.56 -5.72
CA TRP A 106 10.01 -15.84 -4.44
C TRP A 106 10.46 -16.72 -3.28
N GLY A 107 11.21 -16.12 -2.36
CA GLY A 107 11.69 -16.76 -1.15
C GLY A 107 10.57 -17.04 -0.14
N ALA A 108 10.91 -17.80 0.90
CA ALA A 108 10.00 -17.98 2.02
C ALA A 108 9.68 -16.66 2.70
N PRO A 109 8.43 -16.45 3.13
CA PRO A 109 8.04 -15.23 3.84
C PRO A 109 8.72 -15.13 5.21
N VAL A 110 9.14 -13.91 5.55
CA VAL A 110 9.77 -13.54 6.82
C VAL A 110 8.84 -12.58 7.55
N HIS A 111 8.60 -12.78 8.84
CA HIS A 111 7.80 -11.87 9.63
C HIS A 111 8.50 -10.51 9.80
N ILE A 112 7.78 -9.44 9.48
CA ILE A 112 8.12 -8.08 9.87
C ILE A 112 7.46 -7.80 11.23
N PHE A 113 6.15 -8.06 11.32
CA PHE A 113 5.38 -7.97 12.54
C PHE A 113 4.56 -9.23 12.73
N ASN A 114 4.59 -9.79 13.94
CA ASN A 114 3.89 -11.02 14.28
C ASN A 114 2.82 -10.73 15.35
N HIS A 115 1.54 -10.94 15.02
CA HIS A 115 0.41 -10.70 15.90
C HIS A 115 0.39 -11.62 17.14
N GLN A 116 1.13 -12.74 17.12
CA GLN A 116 1.22 -13.66 18.25
C GLN A 116 2.20 -13.18 19.34
N LEU A 117 3.09 -12.24 18.98
CA LEU A 117 4.04 -11.67 19.93
C LEU A 117 3.40 -10.53 20.71
N ARG A 118 3.58 -10.57 22.05
CA ARG A 118 3.12 -9.49 22.91
C ARG A 118 4.16 -8.39 23.00
N GLN A 119 3.71 -7.16 23.03
CA GLN A 119 4.51 -5.99 23.40
C GLN A 119 4.05 -5.56 24.81
N GLY A 120 4.74 -6.04 25.83
CA GLY A 120 4.29 -5.90 27.22
C GLY A 120 3.00 -6.67 27.49
N ALA A 121 1.99 -6.00 28.03
CA ALA A 121 0.67 -6.58 28.29
C ALA A 121 -0.25 -6.62 27.07
N VAL A 122 0.09 -5.89 26.00
CA VAL A 122 -0.77 -5.73 24.82
C VAL A 122 -0.31 -6.63 23.69
N GLN A 123 -1.26 -7.27 23.02
CA GLN A 123 -1.08 -8.00 21.78
C GLN A 123 -1.68 -7.17 20.64
N PHE A 124 -0.90 -6.94 19.59
CA PHE A 124 -1.31 -6.18 18.44
C PHE A 124 -1.53 -7.08 17.22
N ALA A 125 -2.48 -6.70 16.38
CA ALA A 125 -2.59 -7.16 15.01
C ALA A 125 -2.21 -6.02 14.06
N TYR A 126 -1.78 -6.37 12.84
CA TYR A 126 -1.17 -5.45 11.90
C TYR A 126 -1.84 -5.53 10.55
N ALA A 127 -1.81 -4.41 9.80
CA ALA A 127 -2.34 -4.31 8.45
C ALA A 127 -1.64 -3.22 7.64
N ASN A 128 -1.91 -3.17 6.34
CA ASN A 128 -1.53 -2.09 5.44
C ASN A 128 -0.03 -1.77 5.43
N PRO A 129 0.85 -2.71 5.08
CA PRO A 129 2.27 -2.44 5.01
C PRO A 129 2.58 -1.41 3.92
N VAL A 130 3.53 -0.54 4.21
CA VAL A 130 4.10 0.44 3.29
C VAL A 130 5.61 0.31 3.37
N LEU A 131 6.25 -0.05 2.28
CA LEU A 131 7.69 -0.12 2.21
C LEU A 131 8.27 1.19 1.67
N TYR A 132 9.39 1.60 2.24
CA TYR A 132 10.15 2.76 1.77
C TYR A 132 11.64 2.44 1.80
N ARG A 133 12.34 2.69 0.69
CA ARG A 133 13.78 2.59 0.60
C ARG A 133 14.39 3.98 0.48
N ALA A 134 15.25 4.34 1.41
CA ALA A 134 16.03 5.57 1.31
C ALA A 134 16.97 5.47 0.10
N PRO A 135 17.03 6.50 -0.79
CA PRO A 135 17.87 6.46 -1.99
C PRO A 135 19.35 6.25 -1.69
N ASP A 136 19.83 6.78 -0.57
CA ASP A 136 21.24 6.87 -0.21
C ASP A 136 21.67 5.80 0.83
N ALA A 137 20.80 4.85 1.15
CA ALA A 137 21.09 3.83 2.15
C ALA A 137 20.52 2.47 1.74
N ASP A 138 21.24 1.40 2.09
CA ASP A 138 20.75 0.02 1.92
C ASP A 138 19.76 -0.36 3.04
N ILE A 139 18.99 0.61 3.50
CA ILE A 139 17.98 0.45 4.53
C ILE A 139 16.59 0.52 3.89
N VAL A 140 15.80 -0.50 4.15
CA VAL A 140 14.38 -0.51 3.78
C VAL A 140 13.56 -0.41 5.05
N TRP A 141 12.63 0.52 5.05
CA TRP A 141 11.63 0.71 6.10
C TRP A 141 10.34 0.02 5.74
N CYS A 142 9.67 -0.58 6.73
CA CYS A 142 8.29 -1.00 6.65
C CYS A 142 7.48 -0.24 7.69
N PHE A 143 6.52 0.53 7.24
CA PHE A 143 5.50 1.14 8.08
C PHE A 143 4.21 0.32 7.96
N ALA A 144 3.48 0.18 9.05
CA ALA A 144 2.22 -0.53 9.05
C ALA A 144 1.26 0.07 10.07
N MET A 145 -0.01 -0.19 9.90
CA MET A 145 -1.01 0.03 10.91
C MET A 145 -0.92 -1.09 11.96
N ARG A 146 -0.96 -0.75 13.25
CA ARG A 146 -1.19 -1.70 14.35
C ARG A 146 -2.43 -1.31 15.14
N CYS A 147 -3.12 -2.31 15.68
CA CYS A 147 -4.28 -2.13 16.55
C CYS A 147 -4.26 -3.17 17.66
N PRO A 148 -4.65 -2.86 18.90
CA PRO A 148 -4.83 -3.89 19.94
C PRO A 148 -5.76 -4.99 19.44
N ILE A 149 -5.36 -6.26 19.58
CA ILE A 149 -6.09 -7.39 18.99
C ILE A 149 -7.50 -7.58 19.60
N ALA A 150 -7.71 -7.06 20.81
CA ALA A 150 -9.00 -7.07 21.47
C ALA A 150 -10.00 -6.06 20.86
N GLN A 151 -9.50 -5.10 20.08
CA GLN A 151 -10.26 -4.00 19.51
C GLN A 151 -10.06 -4.00 18.00
N GLU A 152 -10.86 -4.78 17.31
CA GLU A 152 -10.74 -5.00 15.86
C GLU A 152 -11.22 -3.80 15.03
N ASN A 153 -11.10 -2.58 15.54
CA ASN A 153 -11.52 -1.43 14.77
C ASN A 153 -10.34 -0.50 14.47
N SER A 154 -10.47 0.24 13.41
CA SER A 154 -9.49 1.22 12.99
C SER A 154 -9.48 2.49 13.87
N GLU A 155 -10.34 2.59 14.88
CA GLU A 155 -10.44 3.77 15.75
C GLU A 155 -9.29 3.87 16.75
N GLU A 156 -8.64 2.75 17.05
CA GLU A 156 -7.43 2.70 17.89
C GLU A 156 -6.16 2.35 17.12
N SER A 157 -6.22 2.49 15.80
CA SER A 157 -5.07 2.19 14.95
C SER A 157 -3.95 3.21 15.14
N GLN A 158 -2.72 2.71 15.19
CA GLN A 158 -1.50 3.48 15.34
C GLN A 158 -0.51 3.13 14.24
N LEU A 159 0.40 4.05 13.92
CA LEU A 159 1.54 3.74 13.06
C LEU A 159 2.60 2.96 13.84
N THR A 160 3.17 1.95 13.21
CA THR A 160 4.35 1.22 13.69
C THR A 160 5.36 1.08 12.56
N ALA A 161 6.62 0.85 12.91
CA ALA A 161 7.66 0.68 11.91
C ALA A 161 8.68 -0.39 12.29
N ALA A 162 9.32 -0.94 11.27
CA ALA A 162 10.52 -1.76 11.37
C ALA A 162 11.43 -1.42 10.19
N PHE A 163 12.72 -1.72 10.30
CA PHE A 163 13.65 -1.60 9.19
C PHE A 163 14.44 -2.88 8.97
N THR A 164 14.98 -3.03 7.77
CA THR A 164 15.96 -4.06 7.40
C THR A 164 17.20 -3.40 6.80
N ALA A 165 18.37 -3.93 7.13
CA ALA A 165 19.66 -3.56 6.55
C ALA A 165 20.34 -4.75 5.83
N ASP A 166 19.62 -5.85 5.63
CA ASP A 166 20.09 -7.08 5.00
C ASP A 166 19.21 -7.55 3.82
N GLY A 167 18.49 -6.59 3.20
CA GLY A 167 17.66 -6.84 2.04
C GLY A 167 16.35 -7.56 2.34
N GLY A 168 15.85 -7.48 3.56
CA GLY A 168 14.58 -8.07 3.95
C GLY A 168 14.67 -9.46 4.58
N ARG A 169 15.88 -9.94 4.90
CA ARG A 169 16.08 -11.25 5.53
C ARG A 169 15.81 -11.23 7.02
N SER A 170 16.04 -10.08 7.66
CA SER A 170 15.66 -9.81 9.04
C SER A 170 15.11 -8.40 9.20
N TRP A 171 14.30 -8.18 10.24
CA TRP A 171 13.64 -6.91 10.50
C TRP A 171 13.78 -6.51 11.96
N THR A 172 14.09 -5.25 12.19
CA THR A 172 14.23 -4.65 13.52
C THR A 172 13.09 -3.67 13.75
N PRO A 173 12.16 -3.95 14.67
CA PRO A 173 11.13 -2.99 15.06
C PRO A 173 11.76 -1.74 15.69
N VAL A 174 11.13 -0.60 15.46
CA VAL A 174 11.53 0.69 16.04
C VAL A 174 10.33 1.40 16.64
N GLU A 175 10.58 2.19 17.66
CA GLU A 175 9.58 3.09 18.22
C GLU A 175 9.55 4.40 17.43
N LEU A 176 8.34 4.86 17.14
CA LEU A 176 8.11 6.12 16.47
C LEU A 176 7.66 7.19 17.47
N ALA A 177 8.24 8.38 17.35
CA ALA A 177 7.71 9.56 18.01
C ALA A 177 6.52 10.10 17.20
N MET A 178 5.30 9.92 17.71
CA MET A 178 4.08 10.35 17.04
C MET A 178 3.52 11.62 17.68
N HIS A 179 3.46 12.70 16.90
CA HIS A 179 2.81 13.96 17.29
C HIS A 179 1.37 14.07 16.75
N TYR A 180 0.86 12.98 16.22
CA TYR A 180 -0.53 12.78 15.85
C TYR A 180 -1.12 11.64 16.69
N THR A 181 -2.18 11.96 17.44
CA THR A 181 -2.79 11.03 18.40
C THR A 181 -4.10 10.40 17.93
N GLY A 182 -4.56 10.77 16.74
CA GLY A 182 -5.77 10.19 16.15
C GLY A 182 -5.52 8.82 15.52
N PRO A 183 -6.60 8.07 15.26
CA PRO A 183 -6.51 6.82 14.52
C PRO A 183 -6.04 7.07 13.09
N LEU A 184 -5.32 6.09 12.52
CA LEU A 184 -4.83 6.18 11.15
C LEU A 184 -4.79 4.83 10.45
N ILE A 185 -5.02 4.86 9.16
CA ILE A 185 -4.87 3.74 8.24
C ILE A 185 -3.99 4.20 7.10
N THR A 186 -2.85 3.55 6.90
CA THR A 186 -1.92 3.81 5.80
C THR A 186 -2.18 2.83 4.66
N ASN A 187 -1.97 3.26 3.41
CA ASN A 187 -2.14 2.37 2.26
C ASN A 187 -1.33 2.78 1.03
N ALA A 188 -0.55 3.85 1.13
CA ALA A 188 0.18 4.40 0.00
C ALA A 188 1.64 4.63 0.34
N GLY A 189 2.47 4.68 -0.69
CA GLY A 189 3.91 4.89 -0.56
C GLY A 189 4.28 6.25 0.02
N ILE A 190 5.44 6.29 0.65
CA ILE A 190 6.06 7.54 1.13
C ILE A 190 6.62 8.28 -0.09
N VAL A 191 6.37 9.58 -0.13
CA VAL A 191 6.91 10.49 -1.13
C VAL A 191 7.85 11.50 -0.46
N GLU A 192 9.01 11.71 -1.07
CA GLU A 192 9.93 12.78 -0.67
C GLU A 192 9.50 14.10 -1.29
N THR A 193 9.57 15.16 -0.52
CA THR A 193 9.24 16.53 -0.93
C THR A 193 10.10 17.54 -0.22
N VAL A 194 9.91 18.81 -0.54
CA VAL A 194 10.51 19.96 0.15
C VAL A 194 9.40 20.86 0.66
N ILE A 195 9.39 21.12 1.98
CA ILE A 195 8.50 22.07 2.64
C ILE A 195 9.40 23.10 3.34
N ASP A 196 9.18 24.38 3.10
CA ASP A 196 9.97 25.48 3.66
C ASP A 196 11.49 25.30 3.46
N GLY A 197 11.90 24.84 2.26
CA GLY A 197 13.29 24.58 1.92
C GLY A 197 13.92 23.37 2.60
N LYS A 198 13.15 22.55 3.31
CA LYS A 198 13.63 21.37 4.03
C LYS A 198 13.04 20.09 3.45
N LYS A 199 13.89 19.09 3.29
CA LYS A 199 13.45 17.73 2.89
C LYS A 199 12.45 17.18 3.91
N ARG A 200 11.36 16.59 3.40
CA ARG A 200 10.32 15.92 4.15
C ARG A 200 9.92 14.63 3.48
N PHE A 201 9.49 13.68 4.30
CA PHE A 201 8.83 12.45 3.90
C PHE A 201 7.34 12.61 4.17
N LEU A 202 6.52 12.37 3.18
CA LEU A 202 5.07 12.43 3.31
C LEU A 202 4.47 11.03 3.26
N LEU A 203 3.62 10.71 4.22
CA LEU A 203 2.89 9.45 4.31
C LEU A 203 1.39 9.74 4.28
N PRO A 204 0.68 9.43 3.19
CA PRO A 204 -0.76 9.56 3.13
C PRO A 204 -1.44 8.57 4.07
N ALA A 205 -2.47 9.04 4.75
CA ALA A 205 -3.27 8.24 5.65
C ALA A 205 -4.73 8.71 5.65
N HIS A 206 -5.62 7.86 6.13
CA HIS A 206 -7.01 8.24 6.39
C HIS A 206 -7.43 7.72 7.77
N ARG A 207 -8.52 8.26 8.28
CA ARG A 207 -9.15 7.79 9.51
C ARG A 207 -10.63 7.54 9.29
N ASN A 208 -11.16 6.56 9.97
CA ASN A 208 -12.59 6.49 10.20
C ASN A 208 -12.92 7.56 11.22
N THR A 209 -13.94 8.36 10.97
CA THR A 209 -14.35 9.34 11.97
C THR A 209 -14.95 8.66 13.17
N LEU A 210 -14.71 9.34 14.27
CA LEU A 210 -15.19 9.01 15.58
C LEU A 210 -16.72 8.92 15.61
N ALA A 211 -17.22 8.16 16.59
CA ALA A 211 -18.64 7.91 16.87
C ALA A 211 -19.55 9.16 16.96
N ALA A 212 -19.00 10.36 16.93
CA ALA A 212 -19.75 11.61 16.93
C ALA A 212 -20.36 11.99 15.58
N ASP A 213 -19.93 11.37 14.45
CA ASP A 213 -20.55 11.56 13.15
C ASP A 213 -21.39 10.31 12.81
N PRO A 214 -22.73 10.36 12.94
CA PRO A 214 -23.59 9.20 12.69
C PRO A 214 -23.52 8.67 11.25
N ARG A 215 -22.91 9.43 10.34
CA ARG A 215 -22.66 9.01 8.95
C ARG A 215 -21.26 8.43 8.75
N GLY A 216 -20.41 8.44 9.80
CA GLY A 216 -19.07 7.89 9.74
C GLY A 216 -18.24 8.51 8.63
N SER A 217 -17.94 9.81 8.69
CA SER A 217 -17.07 10.41 7.68
C SER A 217 -15.67 9.82 7.74
N ARG A 218 -14.96 9.83 6.62
CA ARG A 218 -13.56 9.44 6.55
C ARG A 218 -12.75 10.60 6.02
N ASP A 219 -11.87 11.08 6.87
CA ASP A 219 -10.97 12.16 6.50
C ASP A 219 -9.68 11.56 5.97
N HIS A 220 -9.20 12.10 4.88
CA HIS A 220 -7.87 11.83 4.39
C HIS A 220 -6.91 12.92 4.83
N PHE A 221 -5.68 12.56 5.16
CA PHE A 221 -4.65 13.48 5.62
C PHE A 221 -3.26 12.98 5.24
N VAL A 222 -2.29 13.84 5.44
CA VAL A 222 -0.88 13.54 5.18
C VAL A 222 -0.10 13.73 6.47
N LEU A 223 0.67 12.72 6.83
CA LEU A 223 1.70 12.82 7.87
C LEU A 223 3.02 13.23 7.23
N SER A 224 3.84 13.99 7.97
CA SER A 224 5.19 14.35 7.55
C SER A 224 6.23 13.96 8.57
N SER A 225 7.43 13.69 8.07
CA SER A 225 8.62 13.40 8.87
C SER A 225 9.87 14.01 8.22
N SER A 226 10.85 14.36 9.04
CA SER A 226 12.21 14.72 8.56
C SER A 226 13.22 13.58 8.72
N THR A 227 12.88 12.55 9.50
CA THR A 227 13.81 11.49 9.92
C THR A 227 13.29 10.08 9.68
N LEU A 228 12.01 9.90 9.31
CA LEU A 228 11.24 8.65 9.30
C LEU A 228 10.93 8.08 10.70
N LEU A 229 11.52 8.63 11.75
CA LEU A 229 11.31 8.20 13.14
C LEU A 229 10.32 9.07 13.90
N GLU A 230 10.18 10.33 13.49
CA GLU A 230 9.30 11.30 14.12
C GLU A 230 8.26 11.77 13.11
N TRP A 231 6.97 11.58 13.43
CA TRP A 231 5.86 11.87 12.52
C TRP A 231 4.86 12.83 13.14
N LYS A 232 4.41 13.79 12.35
CA LYS A 232 3.36 14.75 12.73
C LYS A 232 2.28 14.81 11.65
N LEU A 233 1.10 15.27 12.02
CA LEU A 233 0.08 15.69 11.06
C LEU A 233 0.61 16.91 10.29
N GLU A 234 0.68 16.82 8.96
CA GLU A 234 1.01 17.96 8.11
C GLU A 234 -0.24 18.69 7.68
N ALA A 235 -1.18 17.98 7.06
CA ALA A 235 -2.43 18.58 6.59
C ALA A 235 -3.55 17.56 6.47
N PHE A 236 -4.79 17.99 6.68
CA PHE A 236 -5.97 17.30 6.18
C PHE A 236 -6.24 17.67 4.72
N ILE A 237 -6.76 16.72 3.94
CA ILE A 237 -7.28 17.01 2.60
C ILE A 237 -8.68 17.63 2.78
N PRO A 238 -8.90 18.88 2.36
CA PRO A 238 -10.18 19.53 2.51
C PRO A 238 -11.28 18.78 1.76
N GLN A 239 -12.39 18.53 2.43
CA GLN A 239 -13.57 17.88 1.88
C GLN A 239 -14.43 18.86 1.11
N PRO A 240 -15.18 18.44 0.05
CA PRO A 240 -16.20 19.28 -0.55
C PRO A 240 -17.29 19.60 0.48
N ALA A 241 -17.87 20.82 0.38
CA ALA A 241 -18.89 21.27 1.31
C ALA A 241 -20.16 20.40 1.27
N ALA A 242 -20.55 19.95 0.06
CA ALA A 242 -21.66 19.03 -0.17
C ALA A 242 -21.56 18.42 -1.60
N PRO A 243 -21.85 17.12 -1.78
CA PRO A 243 -21.98 16.13 -0.70
C PRO A 243 -20.64 15.83 -0.04
N ARG A 244 -20.66 15.52 1.24
CA ARG A 244 -19.47 15.04 1.93
C ARG A 244 -19.10 13.66 1.39
N VAL A 245 -17.83 13.42 1.16
CA VAL A 245 -17.32 12.22 0.50
C VAL A 245 -16.46 11.41 1.47
N PHE A 246 -16.54 10.10 1.36
CA PHE A 246 -15.67 9.20 2.12
C PHE A 246 -14.36 9.04 1.37
N LEU A 247 -13.32 9.79 1.77
CA LEU A 247 -11.99 9.70 1.19
C LEU A 247 -11.19 8.62 1.91
N HIS A 248 -10.89 7.55 1.19
CA HIS A 248 -10.08 6.44 1.68
C HIS A 248 -8.68 6.47 1.06
N GLU A 249 -8.05 5.34 1.12
CA GLU A 249 -6.73 4.99 0.61
C GLU A 249 -6.34 5.84 -0.60
N GLY A 250 -5.47 6.83 -0.37
CA GLY A 250 -4.98 7.73 -1.40
C GLY A 250 -3.54 7.43 -1.77
N ASN A 251 -3.22 7.52 -3.05
CA ASN A 251 -1.85 7.43 -3.53
C ASN A 251 -1.35 8.82 -3.90
N LEU A 252 -0.15 9.13 -3.45
CA LEU A 252 0.52 10.42 -3.63
C LEU A 252 1.63 10.29 -4.68
N ALA A 253 1.67 11.21 -5.63
CA ALA A 253 2.74 11.31 -6.63
C ALA A 253 3.02 12.78 -6.96
N ALA A 254 4.12 13.04 -7.67
CA ALA A 254 4.36 14.35 -8.27
C ALA A 254 3.21 14.72 -9.23
N GLY A 255 2.78 15.97 -9.21
CA GLY A 255 1.76 16.52 -10.09
C GLY A 255 2.29 16.90 -11.48
N ASP A 256 1.51 17.67 -12.25
CA ASP A 256 1.90 18.08 -13.60
C ASP A 256 2.96 19.20 -13.57
N ALA A 257 2.86 20.12 -12.63
CA ALA A 257 3.80 21.24 -12.50
C ALA A 257 5.00 20.89 -11.60
N PRO A 258 6.17 21.52 -11.79
CA PRO A 258 7.31 21.37 -10.90
C PRO A 258 6.93 21.70 -9.44
N GLY A 259 7.29 20.81 -8.51
CA GLY A 259 6.98 20.97 -7.07
C GLY A 259 5.52 20.69 -6.70
N GLU A 260 4.65 20.47 -7.67
CA GLU A 260 3.28 20.07 -7.41
C GLU A 260 3.21 18.61 -6.97
N LEU A 261 2.34 18.33 -6.00
CA LEU A 261 1.95 16.99 -5.58
C LEU A 261 0.47 16.77 -5.89
N LYS A 262 0.14 15.58 -6.35
CA LYS A 262 -1.25 15.14 -6.55
C LYS A 262 -1.52 13.88 -5.75
N ILE A 263 -2.63 13.86 -5.03
CA ILE A 263 -3.15 12.67 -4.38
C ILE A 263 -4.43 12.22 -5.08
N VAL A 264 -4.51 10.92 -5.38
CA VAL A 264 -5.73 10.29 -5.91
C VAL A 264 -6.24 9.30 -4.89
N MET A 265 -7.48 9.49 -4.46
CA MET A 265 -8.09 8.81 -3.33
C MET A 265 -9.25 7.93 -3.79
N ARG A 266 -9.34 6.76 -3.18
CA ARG A 266 -10.51 5.90 -3.23
C ARG A 266 -11.67 6.60 -2.54
N THR A 267 -12.88 6.39 -3.07
CA THR A 267 -14.11 6.75 -2.39
C THR A 267 -14.88 5.49 -1.99
N ALA A 268 -15.70 5.60 -0.97
CA ALA A 268 -16.71 4.60 -0.63
C ALA A 268 -18.05 5.30 -0.49
N ASP A 269 -19.08 4.74 -1.13
CA ASP A 269 -20.46 5.12 -0.80
C ASP A 269 -20.78 4.49 0.53
N TYR A 270 -21.25 5.27 1.44
CA TYR A 270 -21.55 4.78 2.77
C TYR A 270 -23.03 4.82 3.11
N ASP A 271 -23.86 5.25 2.21
CA ASP A 271 -25.27 5.24 2.55
C ASP A 271 -25.97 4.04 1.91
N GLU A 272 -26.32 3.08 2.76
CA GLU A 272 -27.22 2.00 2.36
C GLU A 272 -28.64 2.52 2.11
N THR A 273 -28.97 3.68 2.68
CA THR A 273 -30.29 4.32 2.59
C THR A 273 -30.34 5.39 1.51
N GLU A 274 -29.25 6.14 1.34
CA GLU A 274 -29.11 7.02 0.18
C GLU A 274 -28.60 6.18 -1.00
N LYS A 275 -29.48 5.78 -1.86
CA LYS A 275 -29.17 5.28 -3.21
C LYS A 275 -28.53 6.40 -4.03
N THR A 276 -27.49 7.03 -3.48
CA THR A 276 -26.78 8.09 -4.16
C THR A 276 -26.06 7.48 -5.33
N THR A 277 -26.57 7.77 -6.46
CA THR A 277 -26.05 7.63 -7.80
C THR A 277 -24.74 8.45 -8.00
N ASN A 278 -23.92 8.59 -6.97
CA ASN A 278 -22.58 9.11 -7.20
C ASN A 278 -21.85 8.11 -8.07
N PRO A 279 -21.51 8.49 -9.31
CA PRO A 279 -20.76 7.59 -10.15
C PRO A 279 -19.47 7.19 -9.41
N PRO A 280 -19.02 5.96 -9.57
CA PRO A 280 -17.85 5.41 -8.89
C PRO A 280 -16.58 6.10 -9.40
N ARG A 281 -16.27 7.26 -8.87
CA ARG A 281 -15.13 8.07 -9.28
C ARG A 281 -14.10 8.14 -8.17
N ALA A 282 -12.84 8.13 -8.55
CA ALA A 282 -11.77 8.57 -7.67
C ALA A 282 -11.91 10.09 -7.41
N TYR A 283 -11.41 10.53 -6.28
CA TYR A 283 -11.27 11.94 -5.95
C TYR A 283 -9.79 12.31 -5.91
N SER A 284 -9.48 13.53 -6.24
CA SER A 284 -8.11 14.02 -6.14
C SER A 284 -8.03 15.36 -5.45
N SER A 285 -6.85 15.67 -4.97
CA SER A 285 -6.46 16.98 -4.45
C SER A 285 -5.02 17.27 -4.86
N VAL A 286 -4.68 18.53 -4.94
CA VAL A 286 -3.38 19.03 -5.41
C VAL A 286 -2.78 19.94 -4.35
N SER A 287 -1.49 19.78 -4.09
CA SER A 287 -0.67 20.70 -3.31
C SER A 287 0.37 21.37 -4.20
N ARG A 288 0.61 22.67 -3.99
CA ARG A 288 1.64 23.44 -4.71
C ARG A 288 2.73 23.98 -3.79
N ASP A 289 2.74 23.53 -2.56
CA ASP A 289 3.70 23.94 -1.52
C ASP A 289 4.35 22.73 -0.83
N GLY A 290 4.54 21.66 -1.60
CA GLY A 290 5.22 20.44 -1.14
C GLY A 290 4.40 19.56 -0.20
N GLY A 291 3.09 19.79 -0.09
CA GLY A 291 2.19 18.99 0.76
C GLY A 291 1.73 19.68 2.03
N HIS A 292 2.09 20.96 2.21
CA HIS A 292 1.71 21.74 3.38
C HIS A 292 0.23 22.16 3.34
N THR A 293 -0.27 22.56 2.15
CA THR A 293 -1.69 22.84 1.92
C THR A 293 -2.20 22.08 0.70
N TRP A 294 -3.51 21.85 0.67
CA TRP A 294 -4.18 21.05 -0.35
C TRP A 294 -5.45 21.72 -0.86
N SER A 295 -5.72 21.56 -2.14
CA SER A 295 -7.01 21.97 -2.70
C SER A 295 -8.14 21.12 -2.12
N THR A 296 -9.37 21.67 -2.17
CA THR A 296 -10.55 20.85 -1.86
C THR A 296 -10.61 19.65 -2.79
N ALA A 297 -10.85 18.45 -2.21
CA ALA A 297 -10.97 17.21 -2.96
C ALA A 297 -12.11 17.31 -3.99
N ALA A 298 -11.84 16.93 -5.22
CA ALA A 298 -12.78 16.95 -6.32
C ALA A 298 -12.84 15.60 -7.04
N ALA A 299 -13.99 15.26 -7.58
CA ALA A 299 -14.16 14.07 -8.38
C ALA A 299 -13.32 14.14 -9.65
N GLU A 300 -12.61 13.07 -9.96
CA GLU A 300 -11.89 12.89 -11.22
C GLU A 300 -12.87 12.32 -12.27
N PRO A 301 -13.28 13.12 -13.27
CA PRO A 301 -14.32 12.69 -14.20
C PRO A 301 -13.90 11.46 -15.03
N ASP A 302 -12.60 11.31 -15.27
CA ASP A 302 -12.05 10.25 -16.10
C ASP A 302 -11.57 9.03 -15.33
N LEU A 303 -11.53 9.10 -13.98
CA LEU A 303 -11.01 8.02 -13.15
C LEU A 303 -12.12 7.29 -12.41
N HIS A 304 -12.37 6.08 -12.84
CA HIS A 304 -13.30 5.17 -12.16
C HIS A 304 -12.71 4.67 -10.83
N ASN A 305 -13.58 4.41 -9.84
CA ASN A 305 -13.19 3.76 -8.60
C ASN A 305 -14.30 2.86 -8.04
N ALA A 306 -14.13 1.56 -8.12
CA ALA A 306 -15.08 0.54 -7.66
C ALA A 306 -14.90 0.19 -6.17
N LYS A 307 -14.80 1.17 -5.28
CA LYS A 307 -14.62 0.96 -3.82
C LYS A 307 -13.42 0.08 -3.48
N SER A 308 -12.35 0.19 -4.26
CA SER A 308 -11.11 -0.54 -4.06
C SER A 308 -9.94 0.43 -4.10
N LYS A 309 -8.88 0.15 -3.33
CA LYS A 309 -7.63 0.86 -3.49
C LYS A 309 -7.14 0.68 -4.93
N GLY A 310 -6.92 1.80 -5.63
CA GLY A 310 -6.18 1.83 -6.88
C GLY A 310 -4.69 2.11 -6.62
N PHE A 311 -3.91 2.08 -7.66
CA PHE A 311 -2.56 2.64 -7.70
C PHE A 311 -2.58 3.92 -8.55
N PHE A 312 -2.01 4.98 -8.03
CA PHE A 312 -1.70 6.19 -8.79
C PHE A 312 -0.22 6.51 -8.63
N GLY A 313 0.47 6.75 -9.73
CA GLY A 313 1.89 7.07 -9.74
C GLY A 313 2.27 7.89 -10.97
N ARG A 314 3.49 8.39 -10.99
CA ARG A 314 4.07 9.10 -12.12
C ARG A 314 5.34 8.41 -12.56
N ALA A 315 5.42 8.07 -13.84
CA ALA A 315 6.60 7.50 -14.47
C ALA A 315 7.72 8.54 -14.64
N ALA A 316 8.94 8.08 -14.88
CA ALA A 316 10.11 8.94 -15.05
C ALA A 316 10.00 9.90 -16.24
N ASP A 317 9.24 9.55 -17.28
CA ASP A 317 8.93 10.40 -18.43
C ASP A 317 7.84 11.46 -18.16
N GLY A 318 7.29 11.47 -16.94
CA GLY A 318 6.22 12.37 -16.53
C GLY A 318 4.80 11.86 -16.77
N THR A 319 4.64 10.68 -17.36
CA THR A 319 3.33 10.06 -17.58
C THR A 319 2.72 9.61 -16.26
N HIS A 320 1.48 10.03 -15.97
CA HIS A 320 0.72 9.47 -14.86
C HIS A 320 0.11 8.13 -15.26
N LEU A 321 0.12 7.20 -14.31
CA LEU A 321 -0.47 5.87 -14.42
C LEU A 321 -1.48 5.66 -13.30
N TYR A 322 -2.69 5.24 -13.65
CA TYR A 322 -3.72 4.84 -12.70
C TYR A 322 -4.18 3.41 -12.99
N VAL A 323 -4.02 2.51 -12.00
CA VAL A 323 -4.46 1.11 -12.07
C VAL A 323 -5.55 0.89 -11.03
N TYR A 324 -6.69 0.32 -11.43
CA TYR A 324 -7.89 0.28 -10.61
C TYR A 324 -8.82 -0.89 -10.97
N ASN A 325 -9.84 -1.12 -10.16
CA ASN A 325 -10.92 -2.07 -10.46
C ASN A 325 -12.02 -1.39 -11.29
N ASP A 326 -12.54 -2.11 -12.28
CA ASP A 326 -13.57 -1.64 -13.22
C ASP A 326 -15.00 -1.97 -12.83
N GLY A 327 -15.21 -2.64 -11.72
CA GLY A 327 -16.54 -3.09 -11.30
C GLY A 327 -17.50 -1.93 -11.00
N PRO A 328 -18.82 -2.19 -10.97
CA PRO A 328 -19.82 -1.18 -10.67
C PRO A 328 -19.67 -0.65 -9.25
N ALA A 329 -19.96 0.63 -9.05
CA ALA A 329 -19.96 1.26 -7.73
C ALA A 329 -21.03 0.73 -6.83
N GLN A 330 -22.13 0.30 -7.41
CA GLN A 330 -23.30 -0.11 -6.68
C GLN A 330 -23.13 -1.52 -6.13
N ARG A 331 -23.74 -1.77 -5.00
CA ARG A 331 -23.94 -3.11 -4.43
C ARG A 331 -24.92 -3.91 -5.30
N ASP A 332 -24.57 -4.17 -6.53
CA ASP A 332 -25.28 -5.18 -7.28
C ASP A 332 -24.89 -6.56 -6.75
N ARG A 333 -25.76 -7.13 -5.97
CA ARG A 333 -25.57 -8.47 -5.36
C ARG A 333 -25.53 -9.58 -6.39
N SER A 334 -26.01 -9.34 -7.60
CA SER A 334 -25.95 -10.28 -8.72
C SER A 334 -24.59 -10.25 -9.43
N TRP A 335 -23.76 -9.23 -9.20
CA TRP A 335 -22.48 -9.10 -9.85
C TRP A 335 -21.47 -10.15 -9.35
N PRO A 336 -20.79 -10.86 -10.26
CA PRO A 336 -19.72 -11.79 -9.88
C PRO A 336 -18.63 -11.03 -9.09
N GLY A 337 -18.41 -11.41 -7.85
CA GLY A 337 -17.46 -10.68 -6.98
C GLY A 337 -18.14 -9.88 -5.87
N PHE A 338 -19.46 -9.72 -5.89
CA PHE A 338 -20.19 -9.31 -4.69
C PHE A 338 -20.07 -10.42 -3.62
N PRO A 339 -19.75 -10.11 -2.36
CA PRO A 339 -19.74 -8.81 -1.69
C PRO A 339 -18.46 -7.98 -1.90
N ASN A 340 -17.55 -8.40 -2.74
CA ASN A 340 -16.23 -7.72 -2.94
C ASN A 340 -16.32 -6.44 -3.79
N GLY A 341 -17.51 -5.95 -4.09
CA GLY A 341 -17.72 -4.64 -4.68
C GLY A 341 -17.09 -4.46 -6.08
N GLY A 342 -17.24 -5.47 -6.97
CA GLY A 342 -16.70 -5.37 -8.32
C GLY A 342 -15.17 -5.49 -8.46
N ARG A 343 -14.50 -6.06 -7.47
CA ARG A 343 -13.05 -6.27 -7.48
C ARG A 343 -12.67 -7.51 -8.28
N THR A 344 -12.93 -7.51 -9.58
CA THR A 344 -12.64 -8.64 -10.47
C THR A 344 -11.50 -8.32 -11.42
N SER A 345 -11.71 -7.40 -12.34
CA SER A 345 -10.67 -7.01 -13.29
C SER A 345 -9.88 -5.82 -12.78
N LEU A 346 -8.60 -5.79 -13.08
CA LEU A 346 -7.76 -4.61 -12.98
C LEU A 346 -7.65 -3.96 -14.35
N ARG A 347 -7.93 -2.67 -14.42
CA ARG A 347 -7.82 -1.80 -15.58
C ARG A 347 -6.78 -0.74 -15.35
N TYR A 348 -6.36 -0.08 -16.40
CA TYR A 348 -5.47 1.07 -16.28
C TYR A 348 -5.77 2.16 -17.30
N LYS A 349 -5.35 3.37 -16.93
CA LYS A 349 -5.27 4.54 -17.80
C LYS A 349 -3.94 5.23 -17.63
N THR A 350 -3.51 5.91 -18.66
CA THR A 350 -2.29 6.73 -18.66
C THR A 350 -2.63 8.16 -19.05
N LYS A 351 -1.85 9.10 -18.55
CA LYS A 351 -1.98 10.52 -18.86
C LYS A 351 -0.57 11.10 -19.07
N PRO A 352 -0.17 11.44 -20.28
CA PRO A 352 1.06 12.19 -20.51
C PRO A 352 1.06 13.52 -19.75
N ALA A 353 2.23 14.05 -19.42
CA ALA A 353 2.34 15.34 -18.75
C ALA A 353 1.58 16.42 -19.54
N GLY A 354 0.68 17.13 -18.87
CA GLY A 354 -0.19 18.16 -19.47
C GLY A 354 -1.25 17.64 -20.45
N GLY A 355 -1.33 16.31 -20.70
CA GLY A 355 -2.28 15.69 -21.60
C GLY A 355 -3.59 15.26 -20.94
N ALA A 356 -4.44 14.56 -21.69
CA ALA A 356 -5.67 13.94 -21.23
C ALA A 356 -5.45 12.47 -20.84
N TRP A 357 -6.34 11.91 -20.03
CA TRP A 357 -6.37 10.48 -19.73
C TRP A 357 -6.69 9.67 -20.99
N SER A 358 -5.98 8.58 -21.18
CA SER A 358 -6.23 7.62 -22.25
C SER A 358 -7.58 6.93 -22.09
N ALA A 359 -8.03 6.25 -23.16
CA ALA A 359 -9.04 5.22 -23.01
C ALA A 359 -8.57 4.15 -22.02
N GLU A 360 -9.54 3.50 -21.38
CA GLU A 360 -9.29 2.38 -20.46
C GLU A 360 -8.71 1.18 -21.21
N LYS A 361 -7.73 0.53 -20.59
CA LYS A 361 -7.12 -0.72 -21.07
C LYS A 361 -7.15 -1.79 -19.97
N ALA A 362 -7.12 -3.06 -20.37
CA ALA A 362 -7.02 -4.17 -19.44
C ALA A 362 -5.61 -4.25 -18.87
N PHE A 363 -5.49 -4.26 -17.54
CA PHE A 363 -4.24 -4.53 -16.84
C PHE A 363 -4.09 -6.03 -16.58
N TYR A 364 -5.06 -6.61 -15.85
CA TYR A 364 -5.15 -8.04 -15.55
C TYR A 364 -6.60 -8.46 -15.35
N ASP A 365 -7.05 -9.45 -16.11
CA ASP A 365 -8.42 -10.00 -16.06
C ASP A 365 -8.39 -11.51 -16.27
N ALA A 366 -8.53 -12.25 -15.22
CA ALA A 366 -8.58 -13.73 -15.21
C ALA A 366 -9.97 -14.26 -14.85
N GLY A 367 -10.99 -13.41 -14.77
CA GLY A 367 -12.32 -13.80 -14.28
C GLY A 367 -12.34 -14.14 -12.78
N THR A 368 -11.26 -13.83 -12.05
CA THR A 368 -11.09 -14.04 -10.61
C THR A 368 -11.16 -12.72 -9.85
N LYS A 369 -11.07 -12.78 -8.52
CA LYS A 369 -11.08 -11.59 -7.67
C LYS A 369 -9.69 -11.02 -7.54
N ASN A 370 -9.51 -9.75 -7.93
CA ASN A 370 -8.24 -9.03 -7.90
C ASN A 370 -8.45 -7.65 -7.29
N SER A 371 -7.51 -7.19 -6.47
CA SER A 371 -7.57 -5.84 -5.89
C SER A 371 -6.22 -5.38 -5.36
N TYR A 372 -6.15 -4.15 -4.89
CA TYR A 372 -5.00 -3.55 -4.21
C TYR A 372 -3.70 -3.59 -5.01
N PRO A 373 -3.69 -3.12 -6.26
CA PRO A 373 -2.47 -3.06 -7.05
C PRO A 373 -1.46 -2.09 -6.42
N THR A 374 -0.19 -2.46 -6.48
CA THR A 374 0.95 -1.59 -6.16
C THR A 374 2.02 -1.80 -7.21
N LEU A 375 2.56 -0.72 -7.75
CA LEU A 375 3.55 -0.76 -8.81
C LEU A 375 4.80 0.02 -8.42
N VAL A 376 5.94 -0.41 -8.96
CA VAL A 376 7.20 0.33 -8.89
C VAL A 376 7.83 0.37 -10.27
N GLU A 377 8.28 1.54 -10.70
CA GLU A 377 9.05 1.70 -11.93
C GLU A 377 10.50 1.29 -11.67
N ILE A 378 11.02 0.37 -12.47
CA ILE A 378 12.39 -0.15 -12.34
C ILE A 378 13.34 0.40 -13.39
N ALA A 379 12.82 0.80 -14.53
CA ALA A 379 13.47 1.50 -15.62
C ALA A 379 12.41 2.37 -16.30
N PRO A 380 12.78 3.40 -17.08
CA PRO A 380 11.81 4.28 -17.73
C PRO A 380 10.72 3.53 -18.48
N GLY A 381 9.47 3.68 -18.04
CA GLY A 381 8.30 3.00 -18.60
C GLY A 381 8.15 1.51 -18.24
N GLU A 382 9.11 0.92 -17.53
CA GLU A 382 9.09 -0.49 -17.13
C GLU A 382 8.71 -0.64 -15.67
N PHE A 383 7.58 -1.29 -15.41
CA PHE A 383 7.02 -1.47 -14.08
C PHE A 383 7.04 -2.93 -13.63
N ARG A 384 7.12 -3.09 -12.32
CA ARG A 384 6.79 -4.33 -11.63
C ARG A 384 5.57 -4.06 -10.76
N ALA A 385 4.64 -5.02 -10.75
CA ALA A 385 3.35 -4.89 -10.09
C ALA A 385 3.09 -6.07 -9.17
N VAL A 386 2.38 -5.82 -8.08
CA VAL A 386 1.78 -6.85 -7.23
C VAL A 386 0.34 -6.47 -6.91
N TRP A 387 -0.50 -7.48 -6.73
CA TRP A 387 -1.90 -7.29 -6.32
C TRP A 387 -2.38 -8.52 -5.54
N ASP A 388 -3.42 -8.35 -4.73
CA ASP A 388 -4.08 -9.51 -4.13
C ASP A 388 -5.03 -10.16 -5.16
N SER A 389 -5.12 -11.48 -5.09
CA SER A 389 -5.94 -12.29 -5.98
C SER A 389 -6.63 -13.41 -5.22
N GLY A 390 -7.65 -13.98 -5.82
CA GLY A 390 -8.39 -15.13 -5.34
C GLY A 390 -8.95 -15.95 -6.48
N ASP A 391 -9.67 -17.01 -6.15
CA ASP A 391 -10.47 -17.74 -7.12
C ASP A 391 -11.83 -17.06 -7.36
N ALA A 392 -12.71 -17.68 -8.14
CA ALA A 392 -14.04 -17.15 -8.42
C ALA A 392 -14.93 -17.04 -7.16
N THR A 393 -14.66 -17.81 -6.12
CA THR A 393 -15.46 -17.89 -4.90
C THR A 393 -14.79 -17.30 -3.68
N THR A 394 -13.47 -17.47 -3.56
CA THR A 394 -12.67 -17.09 -2.40
C THR A 394 -11.72 -15.94 -2.73
N PRO A 395 -11.93 -14.75 -2.17
CA PRO A 395 -11.03 -13.62 -2.41
C PRO A 395 -9.74 -13.75 -1.59
N ARG A 396 -8.65 -13.13 -2.08
CA ARG A 396 -7.44 -12.86 -1.29
C ARG A 396 -6.71 -14.11 -0.79
N THR A 397 -6.65 -15.11 -1.64
CA THR A 397 -5.92 -16.36 -1.37
C THR A 397 -4.47 -16.31 -1.83
N HIS A 398 -4.15 -15.38 -2.72
CA HIS A 398 -2.82 -15.23 -3.32
C HIS A 398 -2.41 -13.76 -3.41
N ILE A 399 -1.10 -13.53 -3.38
CA ILE A 399 -0.47 -12.31 -3.90
C ILE A 399 0.16 -12.67 -5.23
N LEU A 400 -0.22 -11.97 -6.29
CA LEU A 400 0.33 -12.11 -7.63
C LEU A 400 1.33 -11.01 -7.93
N PHE A 401 2.29 -11.33 -8.75
CA PHE A 401 3.27 -10.44 -9.35
C PHE A 401 3.11 -10.43 -10.87
N GLY A 402 3.46 -9.32 -11.52
CA GLY A 402 3.53 -9.23 -12.97
C GLY A 402 4.42 -8.09 -13.44
N LYS A 403 4.83 -8.16 -14.72
CA LYS A 403 5.61 -7.12 -15.40
C LYS A 403 4.68 -6.31 -16.29
N PHE A 404 4.87 -5.01 -16.32
CA PHE A 404 4.06 -4.09 -17.11
C PHE A 404 4.95 -3.04 -17.77
N SER A 405 4.65 -2.68 -19.03
CA SER A 405 5.37 -1.63 -19.77
C SER A 405 4.38 -0.62 -20.34
N LEU A 406 4.71 0.67 -20.22
CA LEU A 406 3.96 1.76 -20.84
C LEU A 406 4.16 1.83 -22.35
N ASN A 407 5.22 1.24 -22.87
CA ASN A 407 5.65 1.34 -24.27
C ASN A 407 5.05 0.25 -25.17
N ARG A 408 3.93 -0.35 -24.80
CA ARG A 408 3.23 -1.38 -25.58
C ARG A 408 1.96 -0.87 -26.23
#